data_9625b1b4e9b88c1b3024390b22521901
#
_entry.id   9625b1b4e9b88c1b3024390b22521901
#
_cell.length_a   1.000
_cell.length_b   1.000
_cell.length_c   1.000
_cell.angle_alpha   90.00
_cell.angle_beta   90.00
_cell.angle_gamma   90.00
#
_symmetry.space_group_name_H-M   'P 1'
#
loop_
_entity.id
_entity.type
_entity.pdbx_description
1 polymer ?
#
loop_
_entity_poly.entity_id
_entity_poly.type
_entity_poly.pdbx_seq_one_letter_code
_entity_poly.pdbx_strand_id
1 'polypeptide(L)'
;AAGVSGNNGQYSIQLPEVGTFHASAYIKRSYNGKTYTLDMAPDNNEPFGIEGAVRNFTWKMSGKKPQDNDGYYGATIGINNAPGHVIVDDYNIEFTLTPQGKLIDGSDGQVLKLHSGQPNTPTYGYLADIPLGRYTMTAVYVSGGASTPLKLKKNFSQDNYTGSLQIDFEPEGTWGKNAAFIEYRP
;
A
#
# COMPACT_ATOMS: atom_id res chain seq x y z
N ALA A 1 16.27 -21.08 -1.78
CA ALA A 1 17.23 -20.80 -0.68
C ALA A 1 16.79 -19.54 0.05
N ALA A 2 17.05 -19.43 1.33
CA ALA A 2 16.72 -18.26 2.13
C ALA A 2 17.79 -18.04 3.20
N GLY A 3 17.91 -16.79 3.67
CA GLY A 3 18.86 -16.42 4.71
C GLY A 3 18.42 -15.12 5.40
N VAL A 4 19.13 -14.76 6.47
CA VAL A 4 18.92 -13.54 7.23
C VAL A 4 20.20 -12.73 7.22
N SER A 5 20.12 -11.43 7.03
CA SER A 5 21.28 -10.56 7.12
C SER A 5 21.79 -10.45 8.55
N GLY A 6 23.11 -10.32 8.71
CA GLY A 6 23.75 -10.00 9.98
C GLY A 6 23.50 -8.55 10.41
N ASN A 7 24.01 -8.20 11.60
CA ASN A 7 23.88 -6.85 12.17
C ASN A 7 24.48 -5.73 11.31
N ASN A 8 25.43 -6.07 10.44
CA ASN A 8 26.06 -5.16 9.47
C ASN A 8 25.32 -5.08 8.12
N GLY A 9 24.16 -5.77 8.00
CA GLY A 9 23.38 -5.82 6.77
C GLY A 9 23.89 -6.81 5.71
N GLN A 10 25.01 -7.47 5.95
CA GLN A 10 25.56 -8.46 5.00
C GLN A 10 24.83 -9.80 5.11
N TYR A 11 24.70 -10.49 3.98
CA TYR A 11 24.14 -11.84 3.89
C TYR A 11 24.89 -12.67 2.86
N SER A 12 24.82 -13.98 3.01
CA SER A 12 25.29 -14.95 2.03
C SER A 12 24.33 -16.12 1.96
N ILE A 13 23.93 -16.50 0.77
CA ILE A 13 22.98 -17.60 0.54
C ILE A 13 23.58 -18.56 -0.48
N GLN A 14 23.73 -19.83 -0.09
CA GLN A 14 24.16 -20.88 -1.01
C GLN A 14 23.04 -21.18 -2.01
N LEU A 15 23.38 -21.13 -3.29
CA LEU A 15 22.44 -21.45 -4.37
C LEU A 15 22.40 -22.97 -4.63
N PRO A 16 21.27 -23.49 -5.15
CA PRO A 16 21.25 -24.79 -5.78
C PRO A 16 22.19 -24.87 -7.00
N GLU A 17 22.61 -26.08 -7.34
CA GLU A 17 23.57 -26.31 -8.43
C GLU A 17 22.99 -26.09 -9.83
N VAL A 18 21.68 -25.97 -9.93
CA VAL A 18 20.94 -25.77 -11.21
C VAL A 18 19.83 -24.77 -11.02
N GLY A 19 19.67 -23.88 -11.99
CA GLY A 19 18.50 -22.99 -12.06
C GLY A 19 18.85 -21.55 -12.43
N THR A 20 17.79 -20.77 -12.62
CA THR A 20 17.82 -19.31 -12.73
C THR A 20 17.12 -18.74 -11.51
N PHE A 21 17.69 -17.72 -10.91
CA PHE A 21 17.28 -17.19 -9.62
C PHE A 21 16.92 -15.73 -9.70
N HIS A 22 15.98 -15.31 -8.88
CA HIS A 22 15.73 -13.92 -8.52
C HIS A 22 15.97 -13.75 -7.03
N ALA A 23 16.57 -12.65 -6.63
CA ALA A 23 16.74 -12.30 -5.24
C ALA A 23 15.63 -11.36 -4.79
N SER A 24 15.03 -11.63 -3.65
CA SER A 24 14.08 -10.76 -2.98
C SER A 24 14.42 -10.65 -1.50
N ALA A 25 14.05 -9.52 -0.90
CA ALA A 25 14.21 -9.32 0.53
C ALA A 25 12.99 -8.63 1.12
N TYR A 26 12.77 -8.86 2.41
CA TYR A 26 11.77 -8.15 3.18
C TYR A 26 12.31 -7.75 4.55
N ILE A 27 11.69 -6.75 5.15
CA ILE A 27 11.94 -6.32 6.51
C ILE A 27 10.66 -6.43 7.33
N LYS A 28 10.79 -6.83 8.60
CA LYS A 28 9.66 -6.80 9.55
C LYS A 28 9.78 -5.57 10.45
N ARG A 29 8.67 -4.84 10.61
CA ARG A 29 8.57 -3.66 11.48
C ARG A 29 7.29 -3.69 12.28
N SER A 30 7.40 -3.33 13.57
CA SER A 30 6.23 -3.14 14.42
C SER A 30 5.78 -1.68 14.35
N TYR A 31 4.47 -1.48 14.18
CA TYR A 31 3.86 -0.16 14.12
C TYR A 31 2.42 -0.24 14.63
N ASN A 32 2.07 0.64 15.58
CA ASN A 32 0.73 0.69 16.19
C ASN A 32 0.19 -0.67 16.67
N GLY A 33 1.07 -1.48 17.31
CA GLY A 33 0.70 -2.79 17.87
C GLY A 33 0.60 -3.93 16.87
N LYS A 34 0.91 -3.70 15.59
CA LYS A 34 0.92 -4.72 14.53
C LYS A 34 2.32 -4.90 13.98
N THR A 35 2.62 -6.08 13.43
CA THR A 35 3.89 -6.37 12.74
C THR A 35 3.64 -6.47 11.25
N TYR A 36 4.34 -5.66 10.49
CA TYR A 36 4.26 -5.58 9.03
C TYR A 36 5.45 -6.27 8.39
N THR A 37 5.21 -6.98 7.31
CA THR A 37 6.23 -7.51 6.41
C THR A 37 6.27 -6.63 5.16
N LEU A 38 7.40 -5.97 4.96
CA LEU A 38 7.58 -4.94 3.93
C LEU A 38 8.65 -5.38 2.94
N ASP A 39 8.31 -5.42 1.67
CA ASP A 39 9.26 -5.77 0.61
C ASP A 39 10.32 -4.68 0.46
N MET A 40 11.54 -5.09 0.17
CA MET A 40 12.66 -4.21 -0.08
C MET A 40 12.97 -4.13 -1.58
N ALA A 41 13.38 -2.95 -2.04
CA ALA A 41 13.75 -2.72 -3.43
C ALA A 41 15.16 -3.24 -3.71
N PRO A 42 15.35 -4.16 -4.67
CA PRO A 42 16.69 -4.56 -5.12
C PRO A 42 17.33 -3.43 -5.93
N ASP A 43 18.65 -3.34 -5.88
CA ASP A 43 19.45 -2.47 -6.75
C ASP A 43 19.45 -2.95 -8.20
N ASN A 44 19.37 -4.27 -8.39
CA ASN A 44 19.24 -4.93 -9.68
C ASN A 44 18.27 -6.10 -9.57
N ASN A 45 17.24 -6.11 -10.43
CA ASN A 45 16.20 -7.12 -10.47
C ASN A 45 16.40 -8.20 -11.55
N GLU A 46 17.50 -8.13 -12.31
CA GLU A 46 17.79 -9.12 -13.34
C GLU A 46 18.00 -10.51 -12.74
N PRO A 47 17.49 -11.57 -13.40
CA PRO A 47 17.77 -12.93 -13.00
C PRO A 47 19.27 -13.24 -13.13
N PHE A 48 19.74 -14.26 -12.40
CA PHE A 48 21.13 -14.73 -12.43
C PHE A 48 21.17 -16.26 -12.31
N GLY A 49 22.25 -16.85 -12.79
CA GLY A 49 22.47 -18.30 -12.78
C GLY A 49 23.24 -18.78 -11.55
N ILE A 50 23.83 -19.95 -11.69
CA ILE A 50 24.62 -20.64 -10.65
C ILE A 50 25.92 -19.93 -10.31
N GLU A 51 26.39 -19.01 -11.15
CA GLU A 51 27.54 -18.13 -10.90
C GLU A 51 27.30 -17.18 -9.72
N GLY A 52 26.06 -17.04 -9.31
CA GLY A 52 25.64 -16.16 -8.24
C GLY A 52 25.57 -14.68 -8.64
N ALA A 53 25.18 -13.85 -7.69
CA ALA A 53 25.12 -12.41 -7.86
C ALA A 53 25.27 -11.67 -6.52
N VAL A 54 25.74 -10.45 -6.57
CA VAL A 54 25.62 -9.50 -5.46
C VAL A 54 24.35 -8.68 -5.69
N ARG A 55 23.50 -8.57 -4.66
CA ARG A 55 22.29 -7.77 -4.67
C ARG A 55 22.19 -6.96 -3.38
N ASN A 56 21.93 -5.67 -3.52
CA ASN A 56 21.65 -4.80 -2.38
C ASN A 56 20.18 -4.46 -2.35
N PHE A 57 19.64 -4.28 -1.16
CA PHE A 57 18.22 -4.02 -0.97
C PHE A 57 18.04 -2.75 -0.15
N THR A 58 17.13 -1.89 -0.59
CA THR A 58 16.77 -0.66 0.11
C THR A 58 15.29 -0.71 0.51
N TRP A 59 15.00 -0.34 1.74
CA TRP A 59 13.62 -0.17 2.18
C TRP A 59 13.03 1.09 1.57
N LYS A 60 11.90 0.95 0.89
CA LYS A 60 11.13 2.06 0.31
C LYS A 60 9.73 2.10 0.91
N MET A 61 9.26 3.31 1.19
CA MET A 61 7.91 3.57 1.71
C MET A 61 6.87 3.71 0.59
N SER A 62 7.32 3.93 -0.65
CA SER A 62 6.48 4.13 -1.84
C SER A 62 7.28 3.86 -3.10
N GLY A 63 6.62 3.87 -4.24
CA GLY A 63 7.17 3.64 -5.56
C GLY A 63 6.80 2.28 -6.15
N LYS A 64 6.83 2.19 -7.47
CA LYS A 64 6.48 0.96 -8.20
C LYS A 64 7.54 -0.11 -8.00
N LYS A 65 7.10 -1.37 -7.82
CA LYS A 65 7.98 -2.54 -7.76
C LYS A 65 8.46 -2.91 -9.16
N PRO A 66 9.73 -3.31 -9.33
CA PRO A 66 10.26 -3.62 -10.66
C PRO A 66 9.75 -4.93 -11.25
N GLN A 67 9.30 -5.87 -10.43
CA GLN A 67 8.83 -7.19 -10.88
C GLN A 67 7.34 -7.26 -11.15
N ASP A 68 6.60 -6.34 -10.59
CA ASP A 68 5.14 -6.31 -10.59
C ASP A 68 4.70 -5.07 -11.36
N ASN A 69 4.10 -5.27 -12.53
CA ASN A 69 3.63 -4.13 -13.32
C ASN A 69 2.62 -3.27 -12.56
N ASP A 70 1.92 -3.84 -11.58
CA ASP A 70 0.82 -3.21 -10.84
C ASP A 70 1.10 -3.09 -9.34
N GLY A 71 2.25 -3.59 -8.86
CA GLY A 71 2.63 -3.58 -7.45
C GLY A 71 3.40 -2.33 -7.03
N TYR A 72 3.18 -1.92 -5.78
CA TYR A 72 3.84 -0.78 -5.14
C TYR A 72 4.46 -1.19 -3.81
N TYR A 73 5.44 -0.42 -3.34
CA TYR A 73 6.03 -0.58 -2.00
C TYR A 73 5.11 -0.02 -0.92
N GLY A 74 4.32 1.01 -1.24
CA GLY A 74 3.33 1.58 -0.34
C GLY A 74 2.11 0.67 -0.13
N ALA A 75 1.32 1.04 0.86
CA ALA A 75 0.05 0.39 1.20
C ALA A 75 -1.07 0.74 0.22
N THR A 76 -2.19 0.02 0.32
CA THR A 76 -3.34 0.19 -0.58
C THR A 76 -4.63 0.37 0.23
N ILE A 77 -5.54 1.23 -0.25
CA ILE A 77 -6.91 1.33 0.26
C ILE A 77 -7.88 0.91 -0.85
N GLY A 78 -8.60 -0.19 -0.63
CA GLY A 78 -9.74 -0.55 -1.46
C GLY A 78 -10.94 0.33 -1.12
N ILE A 79 -11.59 0.87 -2.15
CA ILE A 79 -12.73 1.76 -2.02
C ILE A 79 -13.97 1.14 -2.64
N ASN A 80 -15.10 1.20 -1.95
CA ASN A 80 -16.36 0.62 -2.41
C ASN A 80 -17.51 1.60 -2.23
N ASN A 81 -18.47 1.58 -3.16
CA ASN A 81 -19.76 2.23 -2.93
C ASN A 81 -20.51 1.55 -1.77
N ALA A 82 -21.13 2.34 -0.93
CA ALA A 82 -22.06 1.81 0.06
C ALA A 82 -23.23 1.10 -0.64
N PRO A 83 -23.80 0.03 -0.06
CA PRO A 83 -24.99 -0.62 -0.62
C PRO A 83 -26.13 0.36 -0.88
N GLY A 84 -26.67 0.32 -2.10
CA GLY A 84 -27.76 1.22 -2.52
C GLY A 84 -27.34 2.65 -2.90
N HIS A 85 -26.06 2.97 -2.82
CA HIS A 85 -25.51 4.27 -3.20
C HIS A 85 -24.40 4.09 -4.24
N VAL A 86 -24.67 4.33 -5.50
CA VAL A 86 -23.70 4.13 -6.58
C VAL A 86 -23.24 5.48 -7.14
N ILE A 87 -21.93 5.74 -7.05
CA ILE A 87 -21.25 6.78 -7.81
C ILE A 87 -20.49 6.03 -8.91
N VAL A 88 -20.89 6.21 -10.17
CA VAL A 88 -20.38 5.45 -11.32
C VAL A 88 -18.98 5.92 -11.71
N ASP A 89 -18.69 7.19 -11.55
CA ASP A 89 -17.44 7.85 -11.89
C ASP A 89 -16.61 8.13 -10.61
N ASP A 90 -16.39 7.11 -9.82
CA ASP A 90 -15.71 7.16 -8.52
C ASP A 90 -14.25 7.67 -8.61
N TYR A 91 -13.64 7.64 -9.80
CA TYR A 91 -12.36 8.30 -10.09
C TYR A 91 -12.42 9.82 -9.97
N ASN A 92 -13.59 10.43 -9.89
CA ASN A 92 -13.81 11.85 -9.60
C ASN A 92 -13.90 12.14 -8.08
N ILE A 93 -13.76 11.13 -7.24
CA ILE A 93 -13.68 11.33 -5.79
C ILE A 93 -12.22 11.67 -5.43
N GLU A 94 -12.01 12.85 -4.82
CA GLU A 94 -10.74 13.19 -4.18
C GLU A 94 -10.75 12.69 -2.73
N PHE A 95 -9.85 11.79 -2.42
CA PHE A 95 -9.58 11.31 -1.06
C PHE A 95 -8.38 12.04 -0.49
N THR A 96 -8.55 12.69 0.65
CA THR A 96 -7.47 13.36 1.38
C THR A 96 -7.09 12.54 2.59
N LEU A 97 -5.81 12.14 2.69
CA LEU A 97 -5.24 11.43 3.82
C LEU A 97 -4.29 12.37 4.58
N THR A 98 -4.64 12.68 5.83
CA THR A 98 -3.82 13.49 6.73
C THR A 98 -3.12 12.59 7.74
N PRO A 99 -1.77 12.56 7.79
CA PRO A 99 -1.04 11.71 8.71
C PRO A 99 -1.37 11.99 10.17
N GLN A 100 -1.45 10.93 10.97
CA GLN A 100 -1.65 10.97 12.42
C GLN A 100 -0.39 10.49 13.13
N GLY A 101 0.60 11.37 13.26
CA GLY A 101 1.91 11.06 13.83
C GLY A 101 2.92 10.57 12.79
N LYS A 102 3.96 9.89 13.28
CA LYS A 102 5.05 9.38 12.44
C LYS A 102 4.60 8.18 11.59
N LEU A 103 5.19 8.03 10.41
CA LEU A 103 5.06 6.84 9.59
C LEU A 103 5.83 5.65 10.20
N ILE A 104 5.68 4.46 9.64
CA ILE A 104 6.32 3.23 10.14
C ILE A 104 7.86 3.30 10.14
N ASP A 105 8.45 4.10 9.27
CA ASP A 105 9.91 4.34 9.21
C ASP A 105 10.39 5.44 10.18
N GLY A 106 9.48 6.08 10.91
CA GLY A 106 9.75 7.17 11.84
C GLY A 106 9.78 8.57 11.19
N SER A 107 9.60 8.67 9.88
CA SER A 107 9.53 9.96 9.17
C SER A 107 8.20 10.67 9.41
N ASP A 108 8.15 11.96 9.08
CA ASP A 108 6.92 12.73 9.03
C ASP A 108 6.18 12.44 7.71
N GLY A 109 4.89 12.11 7.82
CA GLY A 109 4.03 11.92 6.67
C GLY A 109 3.62 13.26 6.04
N GLN A 110 3.33 13.24 4.74
CA GLN A 110 2.73 14.36 4.02
C GLN A 110 1.23 14.12 3.84
N VAL A 111 0.47 15.20 3.72
CA VAL A 111 -0.95 15.11 3.30
C VAL A 111 -0.98 14.62 1.86
N LEU A 112 -1.76 13.57 1.63
CA LEU A 112 -1.93 12.97 0.30
C LEU A 112 -3.33 13.31 -0.23
N LYS A 113 -3.41 13.67 -1.51
CA LYS A 113 -4.64 13.78 -2.27
C LYS A 113 -4.61 12.73 -3.38
N LEU A 114 -5.55 11.81 -3.34
CA LEU A 114 -5.54 10.61 -4.16
C LEU A 114 -6.89 10.42 -4.86
N HIS A 115 -6.84 9.79 -6.02
CA HIS A 115 -8.00 9.34 -6.77
C HIS A 115 -7.86 7.87 -7.11
N SER A 116 -8.98 7.18 -7.27
CA SER A 116 -9.01 5.86 -7.91
C SER A 116 -8.50 5.95 -9.35
N GLY A 117 -7.98 4.85 -9.85
CA GLY A 117 -7.68 4.74 -11.29
C GLY A 117 -8.95 4.81 -12.15
N GLN A 118 -8.77 5.13 -13.41
CA GLN A 118 -9.84 5.04 -14.41
C GLN A 118 -10.31 3.60 -14.59
N PRO A 119 -11.55 3.35 -15.03
CA PRO A 119 -12.01 2.01 -15.39
C PRO A 119 -11.03 1.30 -16.34
N ASN A 120 -10.84 -0.01 -16.14
CA ASN A 120 -9.89 -0.85 -16.86
C ASN A 120 -8.40 -0.52 -16.60
N THR A 121 -8.07 0.18 -15.54
CA THR A 121 -6.69 0.33 -15.05
C THR A 121 -6.46 -0.54 -13.80
N PRO A 122 -5.23 -0.92 -13.51
CA PRO A 122 -4.91 -1.76 -12.34
C PRO A 122 -5.26 -1.14 -10.99
N THR A 123 -5.38 0.17 -10.93
CA THR A 123 -5.73 0.92 -9.71
C THR A 123 -7.20 1.33 -9.64
N TYR A 124 -8.05 0.83 -10.56
CA TYR A 124 -9.49 1.05 -10.49
C TYR A 124 -10.09 0.43 -9.22
N GLY A 125 -10.81 1.22 -8.42
CA GLY A 125 -11.33 0.81 -7.13
C GLY A 125 -10.30 0.80 -5.99
N TYR A 126 -9.10 1.35 -6.23
CA TYR A 126 -8.03 1.38 -5.24
C TYR A 126 -7.32 2.73 -5.20
N LEU A 127 -6.89 3.12 -3.98
CA LEU A 127 -5.88 4.15 -3.77
C LEU A 127 -4.58 3.42 -3.47
N ALA A 128 -3.59 3.57 -4.33
CA ALA A 128 -2.35 2.80 -4.28
C ALA A 128 -1.16 3.64 -3.82
N ASP A 129 -0.08 2.96 -3.42
CA ASP A 129 1.23 3.54 -3.11
C ASP A 129 1.23 4.54 -1.96
N ILE A 130 0.49 4.22 -0.91
CA ILE A 130 0.37 5.05 0.30
C ILE A 130 1.49 4.66 1.28
N PRO A 131 2.40 5.59 1.68
CA PRO A 131 3.38 5.31 2.73
C PRO A 131 2.68 4.79 3.99
N LEU A 132 3.18 3.67 4.54
CA LEU A 132 2.49 3.00 5.65
C LEU A 132 2.55 3.87 6.91
N GLY A 133 1.37 4.24 7.39
CA GLY A 133 1.16 5.13 8.52
C GLY A 133 -0.28 5.06 9.03
N ARG A 134 -0.61 5.87 10.01
CA ARG A 134 -2.00 6.11 10.42
C ARG A 134 -2.45 7.43 9.82
N TYR A 135 -3.67 7.47 9.30
CA TYR A 135 -4.21 8.66 8.65
C TYR A 135 -5.64 8.95 9.11
N THR A 136 -6.00 10.23 9.10
CA THR A 136 -7.41 10.64 9.01
C THR A 136 -7.74 10.87 7.54
N MET A 137 -8.77 10.18 7.05
CA MET A 137 -9.22 10.25 5.66
C MET A 137 -10.52 11.03 5.57
N THR A 138 -10.62 11.90 4.58
CA THR A 138 -11.86 12.55 4.13
C THR A 138 -12.02 12.34 2.63
N ALA A 139 -13.23 12.49 2.10
CA ALA A 139 -13.51 12.35 0.68
C ALA A 139 -14.50 13.39 0.19
N VAL A 140 -14.28 13.85 -1.05
CA VAL A 140 -15.14 14.80 -1.74
C VAL A 140 -15.37 14.31 -3.17
N TYR A 141 -16.63 14.20 -3.56
CA TYR A 141 -16.99 13.92 -4.94
C TYR A 141 -17.07 15.22 -5.72
N VAL A 142 -16.34 15.32 -6.83
CA VAL A 142 -16.25 16.50 -7.67
C VAL A 142 -16.91 16.23 -9.03
N SER A 143 -18.01 16.89 -9.33
CA SER A 143 -18.74 16.71 -10.59
C SER A 143 -19.35 18.02 -11.06
N GLY A 144 -19.18 18.36 -12.34
CA GLY A 144 -19.74 19.58 -12.93
C GLY A 144 -19.31 20.89 -12.26
N GLY A 145 -18.12 20.92 -11.62
CA GLY A 145 -17.63 22.07 -10.85
C GLY A 145 -18.21 22.20 -9.44
N ALA A 146 -19.09 21.30 -9.02
CA ALA A 146 -19.58 21.20 -7.64
C ALA A 146 -18.78 20.17 -6.84
N SER A 147 -18.61 20.41 -5.55
CA SER A 147 -17.95 19.51 -4.61
C SER A 147 -18.92 19.06 -3.52
N THR A 148 -19.12 17.75 -3.40
CA THR A 148 -20.01 17.14 -2.42
C THR A 148 -19.20 16.32 -1.43
N PRO A 149 -19.17 16.68 -0.13
CA PRO A 149 -18.51 15.86 0.89
C PRO A 149 -19.18 14.49 1.00
N LEU A 150 -18.35 13.44 1.11
CA LEU A 150 -18.81 12.07 1.28
C LEU A 150 -18.62 11.62 2.74
N LYS A 151 -19.44 10.64 3.12
CA LYS A 151 -19.31 9.93 4.39
C LYS A 151 -18.63 8.60 4.16
N LEU A 152 -17.74 8.25 5.08
CA LEU A 152 -16.86 7.09 5.03
C LEU A 152 -17.16 6.12 6.17
N LYS A 153 -16.91 4.84 5.94
CA LYS A 153 -16.97 3.78 6.93
C LYS A 153 -15.94 2.70 6.59
N LYS A 154 -15.42 1.98 7.58
CA LYS A 154 -14.64 0.75 7.32
C LYS A 154 -15.55 -0.29 6.67
N ASN A 155 -15.04 -0.92 5.62
CA ASN A 155 -15.80 -1.95 4.90
C ASN A 155 -16.18 -3.09 5.85
N PHE A 156 -17.41 -3.59 5.71
CA PHE A 156 -18.02 -4.65 6.53
C PHE A 156 -18.13 -4.34 8.04
N SER A 157 -17.81 -3.12 8.50
CA SER A 157 -18.06 -2.77 9.90
C SER A 157 -19.54 -2.47 10.15
N GLN A 158 -19.92 -2.54 11.43
CA GLN A 158 -21.26 -2.10 11.88
C GLN A 158 -21.29 -0.61 12.30
N ASP A 159 -20.16 0.09 12.09
CA ASP A 159 -20.03 1.51 12.44
C ASP A 159 -20.94 2.39 11.58
N ASN A 160 -21.21 3.59 12.07
CA ASN A 160 -21.91 4.62 11.28
C ASN A 160 -20.96 5.26 10.26
N TYR A 161 -21.52 5.74 9.15
CA TYR A 161 -20.80 6.57 8.21
C TYR A 161 -20.52 7.95 8.80
N THR A 162 -19.28 8.40 8.69
CA THR A 162 -18.80 9.67 9.23
C THR A 162 -18.10 10.52 8.15
N GLY A 163 -18.04 11.82 8.34
CA GLY A 163 -17.36 12.73 7.40
C GLY A 163 -15.83 12.57 7.37
N SER A 164 -15.27 11.87 8.35
CA SER A 164 -13.84 11.50 8.39
C SER A 164 -13.67 10.13 9.00
N LEU A 165 -12.63 9.40 8.59
CA LEU A 165 -12.38 8.03 9.04
C LEU A 165 -10.90 7.85 9.38
N GLN A 166 -10.60 7.25 10.53
CA GLN A 166 -9.24 6.82 10.84
C GLN A 166 -8.89 5.57 10.04
N ILE A 167 -7.80 5.64 9.29
CA ILE A 167 -7.25 4.54 8.50
C ILE A 167 -6.02 3.97 9.21
N ASP A 168 -6.10 2.70 9.54
CA ASP A 168 -5.01 1.81 9.91
C ASP A 168 -4.99 0.65 8.92
N PHE A 169 -3.81 0.33 8.42
CA PHE A 169 -3.65 -0.79 7.48
C PHE A 169 -3.57 -2.12 8.23
N GLU A 170 -4.04 -3.19 7.59
CA GLU A 170 -3.86 -4.55 8.08
C GLU A 170 -2.59 -5.14 7.43
N PRO A 171 -1.66 -5.72 8.23
CA PRO A 171 -0.43 -6.33 7.71
C PRO A 171 -0.71 -7.46 6.73
N GLU A 172 -1.70 -8.28 7.06
CA GLU A 172 -2.18 -9.38 6.23
C GLU A 172 -3.70 -9.46 6.36
N GLY A 173 -4.37 -9.67 5.26
CA GLY A 173 -5.83 -9.78 5.22
C GLY A 173 -6.29 -10.60 4.03
N THR A 174 -7.57 -10.94 4.01
CA THR A 174 -8.20 -11.74 2.93
C THR A 174 -7.99 -11.12 1.54
N TRP A 175 -7.83 -9.81 1.47
CA TRP A 175 -7.79 -9.05 0.21
C TRP A 175 -6.43 -8.42 -0.08
N GLY A 176 -5.39 -8.81 0.63
CA GLY A 176 -4.04 -8.31 0.37
C GLY A 176 -3.24 -7.98 1.64
N LYS A 177 -1.96 -7.66 1.42
CA LYS A 177 -1.03 -7.22 2.47
C LYS A 177 -1.01 -5.72 2.58
N ASN A 178 -0.82 -5.21 3.78
CA ASN A 178 -0.69 -3.78 4.05
C ASN A 178 -1.86 -2.97 3.46
N ALA A 179 -3.08 -3.45 3.66
CA ALA A 179 -4.28 -2.92 3.03
C ALA A 179 -5.31 -2.42 4.04
N ALA A 180 -6.12 -1.46 3.62
CA ALA A 180 -7.35 -1.05 4.29
C ALA A 180 -8.50 -1.09 3.28
N PHE A 181 -9.73 -1.20 3.76
CA PHE A 181 -10.92 -1.20 2.90
C PHE A 181 -11.99 -0.30 3.49
N ILE A 182 -12.57 0.54 2.66
CA ILE A 182 -13.61 1.49 3.08
C ILE A 182 -14.82 1.44 2.16
N GLU A 183 -15.95 1.88 2.70
CA GLU A 183 -17.15 2.20 1.95
C GLU A 183 -17.38 3.71 2.02
N TYR A 184 -17.93 4.28 0.93
CA TYR A 184 -18.31 5.68 0.86
C TYR A 184 -19.73 5.86 0.33
N ARG A 185 -20.35 6.97 0.72
CA ARG A 185 -21.65 7.43 0.21
C ARG A 185 -21.80 8.96 0.36
N PRO A 186 -22.74 9.60 -0.34
CA PRO A 186 -23.15 10.98 -0.07
C PRO A 186 -23.63 11.23 1.34
#